data_4f5898ae3f73bf881af7b0b6b11c32ca
#
_entry.id   4f5898ae3f73bf881af7b0b6b11c32ca
#
_cell.length_a   1.000
_cell.length_b   1.000
_cell.length_c   1.000
_cell.angle_alpha   90.00
_cell.angle_beta   90.00
_cell.angle_gamma   90.00
#
_symmetry.space_group_name_H-M   'P 1'
#
loop_
_entity.id
_entity.type
_entity.pdbx_description
1 polymer ?
#
loop_
_entity_poly.entity_id
_entity_poly.type
_entity_poly.pdbx_seq_one_letter_code
_entity_poly.pdbx_strand_id
1 'polypeptide(L)'
;MKTTNYISMEFLSRSSNEGFARGAVACFAAQLDPTLEELGDIKTAVSEAVTNAIVHAYPDSLGRVAVKARILEDNVLEISVRDWGKGIADVEKAREPLFTTGGEERSGMGFTIMESFMDKLTCLLYTSPSPRDMRRSR
;
A
#
# COMPACT_ATOMS: atom_id res chain seq x y z
N MET A 1 -6.98 3.01 16.34
CA MET A 1 -6.02 1.93 16.43
C MET A 1 -4.62 2.49 16.53
N LYS A 2 -3.87 1.95 17.43
CA LYS A 2 -2.58 2.53 17.76
C LYS A 2 -1.49 2.06 16.81
N THR A 3 -0.63 2.95 16.40
CA THR A 3 0.51 2.60 15.57
C THR A 3 1.63 2.03 16.43
N THR A 4 2.13 0.88 16.03
CA THR A 4 3.23 0.26 16.77
C THR A 4 4.56 0.44 16.07
N ASN A 5 4.55 0.66 14.77
CA ASN A 5 5.76 0.90 14.00
C ASN A 5 5.40 1.54 12.68
N TYR A 6 6.32 2.31 12.10
CA TYR A 6 6.04 2.90 10.80
C TYR A 6 7.31 3.25 10.07
N ILE A 7 7.19 3.38 8.75
CA ILE A 7 8.22 3.98 7.92
C ILE A 7 7.56 5.00 7.02
N SER A 8 8.36 5.94 6.56
CA SER A 8 7.89 6.95 5.64
C SER A 8 9.01 7.22 4.65
N MET A 9 8.66 7.32 3.38
CA MET A 9 9.67 7.59 2.36
C MET A 9 9.10 8.55 1.35
N GLU A 10 9.98 9.26 0.69
CA GLU A 10 9.59 10.23 -0.31
C GLU A 10 10.58 10.16 -1.44
N PHE A 11 10.08 10.23 -2.68
CA PHE A 11 10.97 10.13 -3.83
C PHE A 11 10.34 10.84 -5.02
N LEU A 12 11.16 11.03 -6.05
CA LEU A 12 10.67 11.61 -7.29
C LEU A 12 9.92 10.55 -8.10
N SER A 13 9.01 11.02 -8.92
CA SER A 13 8.13 10.14 -9.68
C SER A 13 8.82 9.49 -10.87
N ARG A 14 10.00 8.96 -10.64
CA ARG A 14 10.69 8.20 -11.66
C ARG A 14 10.23 6.75 -11.59
N SER A 15 10.03 6.16 -12.76
CA SER A 15 9.53 4.79 -12.79
C SER A 15 10.47 3.82 -12.08
N SER A 16 11.77 4.15 -12.06
CA SER A 16 12.73 3.28 -11.37
C SER A 16 12.49 3.22 -9.87
N ASN A 17 11.81 4.22 -9.32
CA ASN A 17 11.57 4.25 -7.88
C ASN A 17 10.40 3.36 -7.46
N GLU A 18 9.62 2.89 -8.41
CA GLU A 18 8.53 1.99 -8.10
C GLU A 18 9.07 0.69 -7.49
N GLY A 19 10.11 0.14 -8.09
CA GLY A 19 10.70 -1.09 -7.56
C GLY A 19 11.30 -0.90 -6.18
N PHE A 20 11.91 0.26 -5.96
CA PHE A 20 12.45 0.58 -4.64
C PHE A 20 11.35 0.63 -3.59
N ALA A 21 10.26 1.33 -3.91
CA ALA A 21 9.17 1.47 -2.96
C ALA A 21 8.54 0.12 -2.64
N ARG A 22 8.32 -0.68 -3.66
CA ARG A 22 7.74 -2.00 -3.50
C ARG A 22 8.61 -2.87 -2.59
N GLY A 23 9.92 -2.86 -2.85
CA GLY A 23 10.83 -3.67 -2.06
C GLY A 23 10.92 -3.20 -0.62
N ALA A 24 10.95 -1.89 -0.42
CA ALA A 24 11.05 -1.35 0.92
C ALA A 24 9.81 -1.68 1.75
N VAL A 25 8.63 -1.52 1.16
CA VAL A 25 7.41 -1.84 1.88
C VAL A 25 7.33 -3.33 2.17
N ALA A 26 7.75 -4.17 1.22
CA ALA A 26 7.74 -5.60 1.45
C ALA A 26 8.66 -5.99 2.60
N CYS A 27 9.83 -5.39 2.65
CA CYS A 27 10.75 -5.67 3.76
C CYS A 27 10.15 -5.24 5.09
N PHE A 28 9.48 -4.11 5.10
CA PHE A 28 8.84 -3.64 6.32
C PHE A 28 7.70 -4.57 6.72
N ALA A 29 6.90 -4.99 5.74
CA ALA A 29 5.77 -5.87 5.99
C ALA A 29 6.19 -7.24 6.49
N ALA A 30 7.42 -7.62 6.23
CA ALA A 30 7.92 -8.92 6.68
C ALA A 30 7.87 -9.06 8.19
N GLN A 31 7.83 -7.96 8.91
CA GLN A 31 7.71 -8.00 10.37
C GLN A 31 6.42 -8.68 10.82
N LEU A 32 5.41 -8.71 9.95
CA LEU A 32 4.16 -9.38 10.27
C LEU A 32 4.15 -10.85 9.89
N ASP A 33 5.29 -11.32 9.40
CA ASP A 33 5.46 -12.72 9.06
C ASP A 33 4.43 -13.24 8.05
N PRO A 34 4.28 -12.55 6.94
CA PRO A 34 3.34 -12.99 5.92
C PRO A 34 3.87 -14.22 5.20
N THR A 35 2.96 -14.96 4.59
CA THR A 35 3.39 -16.02 3.69
C THR A 35 3.98 -15.39 2.44
N LEU A 36 4.67 -16.20 1.64
CA LEU A 36 5.21 -15.68 0.40
C LEU A 36 4.12 -15.17 -0.53
N GLU A 37 3.00 -15.84 -0.53
CA GLU A 37 1.87 -15.41 -1.35
C GLU A 37 1.33 -14.07 -0.88
N GLU A 38 1.17 -13.92 0.42
CA GLU A 38 0.69 -12.66 0.99
C GLU A 38 1.66 -11.54 0.68
N LEU A 39 2.94 -11.83 0.80
CA LEU A 39 3.95 -10.83 0.52
C LEU A 39 3.91 -10.41 -0.94
N GLY A 40 3.70 -11.37 -1.84
CA GLY A 40 3.57 -11.07 -3.26
C GLY A 40 2.38 -10.17 -3.54
N ASP A 41 1.27 -10.42 -2.86
CA ASP A 41 0.09 -9.59 -3.04
C ASP A 41 0.32 -8.17 -2.54
N ILE A 42 1.03 -8.04 -1.43
CA ILE A 42 1.36 -6.72 -0.92
C ILE A 42 2.24 -5.98 -1.93
N LYS A 43 3.24 -6.65 -2.48
CA LYS A 43 4.12 -6.05 -3.47
C LYS A 43 3.33 -5.58 -4.69
N THR A 44 2.42 -6.41 -5.16
CA THR A 44 1.63 -6.07 -6.33
C THR A 44 0.77 -4.84 -6.06
N ALA A 45 0.13 -4.81 -4.91
CA ALA A 45 -0.73 -3.69 -4.57
C ALA A 45 0.06 -2.38 -4.46
N VAL A 46 1.23 -2.44 -3.83
CA VAL A 46 2.07 -1.25 -3.71
C VAL A 46 2.55 -0.80 -5.08
N SER A 47 2.96 -1.76 -5.90
CA SER A 47 3.44 -1.44 -7.24
C SER A 47 2.38 -0.72 -8.05
N GLU A 48 1.15 -1.22 -7.98
CA GLU A 48 0.06 -0.58 -8.71
C GLU A 48 -0.22 0.82 -8.19
N ALA A 49 -0.24 0.98 -6.88
CA ALA A 49 -0.54 2.29 -6.31
C ALA A 49 0.54 3.31 -6.65
N VAL A 50 1.80 2.90 -6.57
CA VAL A 50 2.89 3.81 -6.89
C VAL A 50 2.91 4.13 -8.36
N THR A 51 2.70 3.12 -9.22
CA THR A 51 2.67 3.35 -10.66
C THR A 51 1.55 4.32 -11.02
N ASN A 52 0.39 4.16 -10.40
CA ASN A 52 -0.71 5.06 -10.67
C ASN A 52 -0.38 6.49 -10.27
N ALA A 53 0.28 6.66 -9.12
CA ALA A 53 0.67 8.00 -8.70
C ALA A 53 1.65 8.61 -9.70
N ILE A 54 2.62 7.82 -10.18
CA ILE A 54 3.60 8.32 -11.13
C ILE A 54 2.95 8.70 -12.44
N VAL A 55 2.11 7.82 -12.98
CA VAL A 55 1.54 8.01 -14.31
C VAL A 55 0.49 9.12 -14.33
N HIS A 56 -0.38 9.11 -13.33
CA HIS A 56 -1.52 10.02 -13.36
C HIS A 56 -1.21 11.38 -12.77
N ALA A 57 -0.35 11.42 -11.77
CA ALA A 57 -0.06 12.70 -11.15
C ALA A 57 0.96 13.51 -11.93
N TYR A 58 1.91 12.83 -12.55
CA TYR A 58 3.03 13.52 -13.20
C TYR A 58 3.30 12.96 -14.60
N PRO A 59 2.34 13.09 -15.50
CA PRO A 59 2.51 12.48 -16.84
C PRO A 59 3.65 13.08 -17.64
N ASP A 60 3.93 14.37 -17.45
CA ASP A 60 4.93 15.04 -18.27
C ASP A 60 6.07 15.66 -17.50
N SER A 61 6.14 15.38 -16.21
CA SER A 61 7.17 15.98 -15.39
C SER A 61 7.45 15.09 -14.22
N LEU A 62 8.43 15.48 -13.42
CA LEU A 62 8.73 14.76 -12.20
C LEU A 62 8.16 15.51 -11.02
N GLY A 63 7.65 14.77 -10.07
CA GLY A 63 7.11 15.35 -8.87
C GLY A 63 7.33 14.46 -7.68
N ARG A 64 6.76 14.83 -6.58
CA ARG A 64 6.98 14.17 -5.31
C ARG A 64 5.94 13.06 -5.07
N VAL A 65 6.42 11.92 -4.62
CA VAL A 65 5.56 10.81 -4.22
C VAL A 65 6.01 10.39 -2.84
N ALA A 66 5.06 10.23 -1.94
CA ALA A 66 5.36 9.80 -0.58
C ALA A 66 4.64 8.51 -0.30
N VAL A 67 5.35 7.57 0.31
CA VAL A 67 4.78 6.29 0.70
C VAL A 67 5.02 6.12 2.19
N LYS A 68 3.97 5.78 2.89
CA LYS A 68 4.06 5.55 4.32
C LYS A 68 3.45 4.21 4.63
N ALA A 69 4.12 3.43 5.46
CA ALA A 69 3.61 2.15 5.89
C ALA A 69 3.58 2.14 7.41
N ARG A 70 2.47 1.71 7.99
CA ARG A 70 2.32 1.64 9.44
C ARG A 70 1.84 0.27 9.82
N ILE A 71 2.39 -0.23 10.91
CA ILE A 71 1.87 -1.44 11.53
C ILE A 71 1.04 -0.97 12.72
N LEU A 72 -0.21 -1.37 12.71
CA LEU A 72 -1.15 -0.98 13.75
C LEU A 72 -1.37 -2.16 14.68
N GLU A 73 -2.06 -1.90 15.77
CA GLU A 73 -2.44 -2.97 16.69
C GLU A 73 -3.19 -4.05 15.94
N ASP A 74 -3.13 -5.25 16.43
CA ASP A 74 -3.82 -6.40 15.84
C ASP A 74 -3.27 -6.77 14.47
N ASN A 75 -2.01 -6.42 14.22
CA ASN A 75 -1.31 -6.88 13.01
C ASN A 75 -1.96 -6.39 11.74
N VAL A 76 -2.36 -5.13 11.74
CA VAL A 76 -2.89 -4.48 10.57
C VAL A 76 -1.77 -3.66 9.95
N LEU A 77 -1.61 -3.79 8.65
CA LEU A 77 -0.64 -3.01 7.89
C LEU A 77 -1.39 -2.00 7.05
N GLU A 78 -1.06 -0.74 7.23
CA GLU A 78 -1.66 0.33 6.46
C GLU A 78 -0.59 0.96 5.59
N ILE A 79 -0.86 1.05 4.30
CA ILE A 79 0.07 1.64 3.36
C ILE A 79 -0.62 2.79 2.67
N SER A 80 0.02 3.95 2.66
CA SER A 80 -0.53 5.14 2.00
C SER A 80 0.43 5.58 0.92
N VAL A 81 -0.11 5.92 -0.24
CA VAL A 81 0.67 6.48 -1.34
C VAL A 81 0.06 7.84 -1.66
N ARG A 82 0.85 8.86 -1.58
CA ARG A 82 0.38 10.23 -1.77
C ARG A 82 1.18 10.93 -2.83
N ASP A 83 0.51 11.74 -3.64
CA ASP A 83 1.19 12.59 -4.60
C ASP A 83 0.64 14.01 -4.46
N TRP A 84 1.32 14.95 -5.12
CA TRP A 84 0.94 16.36 -5.09
C TRP A 84 0.73 16.90 -6.50
N GLY A 85 0.57 16.00 -7.44
CA GLY A 85 0.50 16.40 -8.82
C GLY A 85 -0.90 16.75 -9.27
N LYS A 86 -1.10 16.52 -10.55
CA LYS A 86 -2.32 16.87 -11.20
C LYS A 86 -3.51 16.06 -10.71
N GLY A 87 -3.24 14.87 -10.25
CA GLY A 87 -4.29 14.00 -9.80
C GLY A 87 -4.92 13.23 -10.96
N ILE A 88 -6.00 12.55 -10.67
CA ILE A 88 -6.67 11.72 -11.64
C ILE A 88 -7.59 12.58 -12.48
N ALA A 89 -7.58 12.37 -13.80
CA ALA A 89 -8.34 13.20 -14.72
C ALA A 89 -9.83 13.15 -14.42
N ASP A 90 -10.34 12.01 -14.08
CA ASP A 90 -11.76 11.87 -13.77
C ASP A 90 -11.96 12.02 -12.28
N VAL A 91 -12.15 13.25 -11.86
CA VAL A 91 -12.26 13.57 -10.46
C VAL A 91 -13.45 12.90 -9.81
N GLU A 92 -14.55 12.84 -10.53
CA GLU A 92 -15.73 12.23 -9.99
C GLU A 92 -15.53 10.78 -9.68
N LYS A 93 -14.92 10.08 -10.59
CA LYS A 93 -14.65 8.68 -10.38
C LYS A 93 -13.66 8.49 -9.25
N ALA A 94 -12.70 9.38 -9.17
CA ALA A 94 -11.69 9.27 -8.12
C ALA A 94 -12.29 9.50 -6.75
N ARG A 95 -13.38 10.25 -6.69
CA ARG A 95 -14.00 10.52 -5.42
C ARG A 95 -14.90 9.45 -4.93
N GLU A 96 -15.33 8.59 -5.80
CA GLU A 96 -16.15 7.49 -5.38
C GLU A 96 -15.38 6.66 -4.39
N PRO A 97 -15.97 6.36 -3.25
CA PRO A 97 -15.28 5.51 -2.30
C PRO A 97 -15.17 4.14 -2.92
N LEU A 98 -14.01 3.85 -3.39
CA LEU A 98 -13.78 2.63 -4.09
C LEU A 98 -13.07 1.69 -3.16
N PHE A 99 -13.84 0.84 -2.51
CA PHE A 99 -13.27 -0.17 -1.65
C PHE A 99 -13.32 -1.48 -2.37
N THR A 100 -12.18 -2.09 -2.55
CA THR A 100 -12.14 -3.41 -3.14
C THR A 100 -11.54 -4.35 -2.11
N THR A 101 -12.01 -5.57 -2.15
CA THR A 101 -11.47 -6.59 -1.29
C THR A 101 -10.85 -7.66 -2.16
N GLY A 102 -10.03 -7.21 -3.08
CA GLY A 102 -9.44 -8.13 -4.01
C GLY A 102 -8.54 -9.15 -3.37
N GLY A 103 -8.02 -8.81 -2.22
CA GLY A 103 -7.09 -9.71 -1.58
C GLY A 103 -7.70 -11.01 -1.14
N GLU A 104 -8.98 -11.01 -0.82
CA GLU A 104 -9.55 -12.22 -0.28
C GLU A 104 -9.58 -13.33 -1.30
N GLU A 105 -9.66 -13.00 -2.55
CA GLU A 105 -9.66 -14.05 -3.53
C GLU A 105 -8.28 -14.48 -3.93
N ARG A 106 -7.32 -13.61 -3.73
CA ARG A 106 -5.98 -13.92 -4.15
C ARG A 106 -5.33 -14.96 -3.29
N SER A 107 -5.48 -14.82 -2.01
CA SER A 107 -4.73 -15.69 -1.13
C SER A 107 -5.45 -16.96 -0.80
N GLY A 108 -6.75 -16.93 -0.75
CA GLY A 108 -7.51 -18.08 -0.30
C GLY A 108 -7.18 -18.44 1.14
N MET A 109 -6.49 -17.58 1.85
CA MET A 109 -6.06 -17.87 3.20
C MET A 109 -6.71 -16.96 4.19
N GLY A 110 -7.65 -16.18 3.76
CA GLY A 110 -8.36 -15.33 4.67
C GLY A 110 -7.76 -13.96 4.89
N PHE A 111 -6.64 -13.64 4.27
CA PHE A 111 -6.16 -12.27 4.43
C PHE A 111 -6.90 -11.36 3.45
N THR A 112 -7.00 -10.12 3.79
CA THR A 112 -7.79 -9.17 3.03
C THR A 112 -6.99 -7.91 2.81
N ILE A 113 -7.05 -7.39 1.59
CA ILE A 113 -6.51 -6.07 1.27
C ILE A 113 -7.69 -5.20 0.89
N MET A 114 -7.85 -4.11 1.59
CA MET A 114 -8.87 -3.12 1.27
C MET A 114 -8.18 -1.92 0.69
N GLU A 115 -8.67 -1.45 -0.44
CA GLU A 115 -8.07 -0.35 -1.13
C GLU A 115 -9.06 0.79 -1.19
N SER A 116 -8.59 1.98 -0.85
CA SER A 116 -9.42 3.15 -0.84
C SER A 116 -8.72 4.24 -1.62
N PHE A 117 -9.42 4.81 -2.58
CA PHE A 117 -8.88 5.91 -3.38
C PHE A 117 -9.50 7.21 -2.94
N MET A 118 -8.64 8.19 -2.72
CA MET A 118 -9.09 9.54 -2.53
C MET A 118 -8.23 10.40 -3.43
N ASP A 119 -8.65 11.63 -3.63
CA ASP A 119 -7.90 12.53 -4.49
C ASP A 119 -6.47 12.61 -3.99
N LYS A 120 -5.52 12.19 -4.81
CA LYS A 120 -4.09 12.26 -4.52
C LYS A 120 -3.63 11.38 -3.37
N LEU A 121 -4.47 10.49 -2.92
CA LEU A 121 -4.11 9.58 -1.84
C LEU A 121 -4.74 8.23 -2.07
N THR A 122 -3.91 7.20 -2.05
CA THR A 122 -4.37 5.82 -2.13
C THR A 122 -3.99 5.15 -0.82
N CYS A 123 -4.94 4.47 -0.23
CA CYS A 123 -4.71 3.82 1.04
C CYS A 123 -5.02 2.34 0.92
N LEU A 124 -4.09 1.51 1.37
CA LEU A 124 -4.25 0.07 1.34
C LEU A 124 -4.23 -0.43 2.77
N LEU A 125 -5.20 -1.25 3.10
CA LEU A 125 -5.26 -1.85 4.43
C LEU A 125 -5.17 -3.35 4.28
N TYR A 126 -4.12 -3.91 4.82
CA TYR A 126 -3.91 -5.35 4.81
C TYR A 126 -4.11 -5.87 6.22
N THR A 127 -5.04 -6.77 6.38
CA THR A 127 -5.34 -7.34 7.68
C THR A 127 -4.97 -8.81 7.69
N SER A 128 -4.05 -9.15 8.53
CA SER A 128 -3.66 -10.53 8.65
C SER A 128 -4.68 -11.26 9.52
N PRO A 129 -5.29 -12.29 9.02
CA PRO A 129 -6.31 -13.00 9.78
C PRO A 129 -5.71 -14.02 10.73
N SER A 130 -4.45 -14.28 10.57
CA SER A 130 -3.88 -15.44 11.20
C SER A 130 -3.40 -15.15 12.61
N PRO A 131 -3.64 -16.02 13.53
CA PRO A 131 -3.07 -15.86 14.86
C PRO A 131 -1.61 -16.25 14.92
N ARG A 132 -0.97 -16.49 13.78
CA ARG A 132 0.42 -16.95 13.81
C ARG A 132 1.33 -15.96 14.52
N ASP A 133 0.96 -14.69 14.50
CA ASP A 133 1.79 -13.71 15.19
C ASP A 133 1.74 -13.85 16.67
N MET A 134 0.67 -14.36 17.18
CA MET A 134 0.55 -14.54 18.62
C MET A 134 1.52 -15.56 19.12
N ARG A 135 1.81 -16.55 18.32
CA ARG A 135 2.78 -17.54 18.71
C ARG A 135 4.18 -17.03 18.64
N ARG A 136 4.36 -15.94 17.92
CA ARG A 136 5.68 -15.39 17.70
C ARG A 136 5.98 -14.23 18.58
N SER A 137 5.04 -13.86 19.41
CA SER A 137 5.28 -12.77 20.31
C SER A 137 6.47 -13.10 21.16
N ARG A 138 7.32 -12.20 21.36
CA ARG A 138 8.54 -12.41 22.11
C ARG A 138 8.61 -11.52 23.25
#